data_a415c1686ddf48f646ebd69a28a367cf
#
_entry.id   a415c1686ddf48f646ebd69a28a367cf
#
_cell.length_a   1.000
_cell.length_b   1.000
_cell.length_c   1.000
_cell.angle_alpha   90.00
_cell.angle_beta   90.00
_cell.angle_gamma   90.00
#
_symmetry.space_group_name_H-M   'P 1'
#
loop_
_entity.id
_entity.type
_entity.pdbx_description
1 polymer ?
#
loop_
_entity_poly.entity_id
_entity_poly.type
_entity_poly.pdbx_seq_one_letter_code
_entity_poly.pdbx_strand_id
1 'polypeptide(L)'
;MHLGLNTLACERITAEAGLLPIGYRLKLNCHGFWHTYRMAILVFTLALIADGLSTVYFMSYLGVSAEIHPVVRFASVVFGPVAGPMVGSLWKWAACLYLAIYCRKFAYSIFLTTSIVYIFAAWYNIWGVYLFV
;
A
#
# COMPACT_ATOMS: atom_id res chain seq x y z
N MET A 1 -3.02 -9.72 -36.61
CA MET A 1 -2.62 -11.07 -36.15
C MET A 1 -1.30 -11.03 -35.33
N HIS A 2 -0.94 -9.89 -34.67
CA HIS A 2 0.30 -9.72 -33.93
C HIS A 2 0.15 -9.75 -32.38
N LEU A 3 -1.07 -9.86 -31.86
CA LEU A 3 -1.34 -9.84 -30.41
C LEU A 3 -1.02 -11.17 -29.69
N GLY A 4 -1.04 -12.30 -30.40
CA GLY A 4 -0.84 -13.61 -29.78
C GLY A 4 0.61 -13.97 -29.45
N LEU A 5 1.58 -13.41 -30.17
CA LEU A 5 3.00 -13.70 -29.95
C LEU A 5 3.56 -13.01 -28.72
N ASN A 6 3.04 -11.82 -28.38
CA ASN A 6 3.50 -11.06 -27.21
C ASN A 6 2.99 -11.64 -25.88
N THR A 7 1.80 -12.27 -25.89
CA THR A 7 1.25 -12.91 -24.68
C THR A 7 1.99 -14.19 -24.32
N LEU A 8 2.28 -15.04 -25.30
CA LEU A 8 3.04 -16.29 -25.09
C LEU A 8 4.50 -16.02 -24.69
N ALA A 9 5.13 -14.97 -25.23
CA ALA A 9 6.48 -14.57 -24.81
C ALA A 9 6.45 -14.02 -23.36
N CYS A 10 5.42 -13.27 -22.98
CA CYS A 10 5.25 -12.78 -21.63
C CYS A 10 4.99 -13.91 -20.61
N GLU A 11 4.21 -14.92 -20.99
CA GLU A 11 3.97 -16.10 -20.13
C GLU A 11 5.20 -16.98 -19.96
N ARG A 12 6.03 -17.15 -20.98
CA ARG A 12 7.32 -17.86 -20.84
C ARG A 12 8.28 -17.12 -19.93
N ILE A 13 8.41 -15.81 -20.09
CA ILE A 13 9.25 -14.97 -19.24
C ILE A 13 8.77 -15.01 -17.77
N THR A 14 7.47 -15.08 -17.51
CA THR A 14 6.93 -15.19 -16.14
C THR A 14 7.11 -16.58 -15.55
N ALA A 15 7.10 -17.66 -16.35
CA ALA A 15 7.37 -19.01 -15.87
C ALA A 15 8.85 -19.21 -15.51
N GLU A 16 9.77 -18.65 -16.30
CA GLU A 16 11.21 -18.67 -16.03
C GLU A 16 11.64 -17.71 -14.93
N ALA A 17 10.85 -16.63 -14.68
CA ALA A 17 11.14 -15.64 -13.65
C ALA A 17 11.15 -16.21 -12.22
N GLY A 18 10.56 -17.38 -11.99
CA GLY A 18 10.60 -18.08 -10.70
C GLY A 18 12.02 -18.54 -10.30
N LEU A 19 12.91 -18.73 -11.26
CA LEU A 19 14.29 -19.19 -11.09
C LEU A 19 15.30 -18.05 -11.07
N LEU A 20 14.89 -16.81 -11.37
CA LEU A 20 15.79 -15.66 -11.46
C LEU A 20 16.05 -15.03 -10.08
N PRO A 21 17.27 -14.48 -9.85
CA PRO A 21 17.56 -13.70 -8.66
C PRO A 21 16.55 -12.58 -8.44
N ILE A 22 16.19 -12.33 -7.17
CA ILE A 22 15.14 -11.36 -6.77
C ILE A 22 15.33 -9.99 -7.44
N GLY A 23 16.57 -9.48 -7.49
CA GLY A 23 16.84 -8.17 -8.11
C GLY A 23 16.57 -8.11 -9.61
N TYR A 24 16.82 -9.19 -10.34
CA TYR A 24 16.55 -9.27 -11.77
C TYR A 24 15.05 -9.37 -12.05
N ARG A 25 14.33 -10.13 -11.23
CA ARG A 25 12.87 -10.25 -11.27
C ARG A 25 12.19 -8.92 -11.01
N LEU A 26 12.64 -8.16 -10.02
CA LEU A 26 12.13 -6.82 -9.73
C LEU A 26 12.36 -5.87 -10.90
N LYS A 27 13.55 -5.87 -11.50
CA LYS A 27 13.87 -5.01 -12.65
C LYS A 27 12.95 -5.29 -13.85
N LEU A 28 12.69 -6.56 -14.16
CA LEU A 28 11.77 -6.96 -15.22
C LEU A 28 10.34 -6.52 -14.91
N ASN A 29 9.88 -6.72 -13.68
CA ASN A 29 8.54 -6.38 -13.26
C ASN A 29 8.29 -4.87 -13.17
N CYS A 30 9.33 -4.06 -12.92
CA CYS A 30 9.23 -2.60 -12.94
C CYS A 30 8.96 -2.03 -14.33
N HIS A 31 9.38 -2.72 -15.40
CA HIS A 31 9.19 -2.20 -16.76
C HIS A 31 7.72 -2.04 -17.11
N GLY A 32 7.31 -0.80 -17.42
CA GLY A 32 5.91 -0.46 -17.73
C GLY A 32 4.91 -0.56 -16.57
N PHE A 33 5.36 -0.94 -15.35
CA PHE A 33 4.49 -1.13 -14.18
C PHE A 33 3.70 0.14 -13.84
N TRP A 34 4.34 1.28 -13.77
CA TRP A 34 3.72 2.57 -13.42
C TRP A 34 2.63 2.98 -14.41
N HIS A 35 2.87 2.77 -15.70
CA HIS A 35 1.88 3.11 -16.72
C HIS A 35 0.67 2.16 -16.65
N THR A 36 0.91 0.87 -16.46
CA THR A 36 -0.15 -0.16 -16.42
C THR A 36 -1.05 0.01 -15.19
N TYR A 37 -0.46 0.30 -14.01
CA TYR A 37 -1.19 0.32 -12.74
C TYR A 37 -1.45 1.72 -12.20
N ARG A 38 -1.24 2.79 -12.99
CA ARG A 38 -1.34 4.19 -12.57
C ARG A 38 -2.61 4.52 -11.78
N MET A 39 -3.77 4.05 -12.23
CA MET A 39 -5.05 4.33 -11.57
C MET A 39 -5.18 3.57 -10.25
N ALA A 40 -4.75 2.31 -10.23
CA ALA A 40 -4.76 1.51 -9.00
C ALA A 40 -3.80 2.10 -7.94
N ILE A 41 -2.61 2.55 -8.35
CA ILE A 41 -1.65 3.23 -7.48
C ILE A 41 -2.24 4.55 -6.96
N LEU A 42 -2.91 5.34 -7.81
CA LEU A 42 -3.54 6.58 -7.41
C LEU A 42 -4.62 6.34 -6.35
N VAL A 43 -5.54 5.41 -6.59
CA VAL A 43 -6.62 5.05 -5.64
C VAL A 43 -6.02 4.56 -4.32
N PHE A 44 -5.04 3.67 -4.37
CA PHE A 44 -4.34 3.18 -3.20
C PHE A 44 -3.65 4.31 -2.41
N THR A 45 -2.98 5.22 -3.10
CA THR A 45 -2.31 6.36 -2.47
C THR A 45 -3.30 7.28 -1.78
N LEU A 46 -4.43 7.59 -2.41
CA LEU A 46 -5.50 8.39 -1.82
C LEU A 46 -6.14 7.72 -0.59
N ALA A 47 -6.38 6.40 -0.66
CA ALA A 47 -6.88 5.63 0.47
C ALA A 47 -5.91 5.67 1.66
N LEU A 48 -4.62 5.55 1.39
CA LEU A 48 -3.57 5.58 2.41
C LEU A 48 -3.38 6.97 3.03
N ILE A 49 -3.53 8.04 2.24
CA ILE A 49 -3.53 9.41 2.74
C ILE A 49 -4.73 9.62 3.66
N ALA A 50 -5.92 9.15 3.28
CA ALA A 50 -7.12 9.22 4.11
C ALA A 50 -6.95 8.48 5.44
N ASP A 51 -6.37 7.26 5.42
CA ASP A 51 -6.01 6.49 6.62
C ASP A 51 -5.02 7.27 7.51
N GLY A 52 -3.95 7.82 6.93
CA GLY A 52 -2.96 8.59 7.67
C GLY A 52 -3.55 9.84 8.34
N LEU A 53 -4.35 10.62 7.60
CA LEU A 53 -5.00 11.82 8.12
C LEU A 53 -6.03 11.50 9.21
N SER A 54 -6.85 10.47 9.00
CA SER A 54 -7.83 10.03 10.00
C SER A 54 -7.16 9.49 11.26
N THR A 55 -5.99 8.85 11.14
CA THR A 55 -5.19 8.38 12.28
C THR A 55 -4.62 9.57 13.07
N VAL A 56 -4.12 10.61 12.39
CA VAL A 56 -3.69 11.85 13.08
C VAL A 56 -4.86 12.48 13.83
N TYR A 57 -6.03 12.57 13.17
CA TYR A 57 -7.24 13.07 13.80
C TYR A 57 -7.61 12.23 15.03
N PHE A 58 -7.67 10.93 14.92
CA PHE A 58 -7.96 9.99 16.01
C PHE A 58 -6.99 10.16 17.19
N MET A 59 -5.68 10.21 16.93
CA MET A 59 -4.68 10.39 17.97
C MET A 59 -4.72 11.77 18.64
N SER A 60 -5.17 12.80 17.95
CA SER A 60 -5.29 14.14 18.53
C SER A 60 -6.38 14.22 19.61
N TYR A 61 -7.39 13.35 19.55
CA TYR A 61 -8.48 13.29 20.52
C TYR A 61 -8.28 12.21 21.60
N LEU A 62 -7.87 11.03 21.21
CA LEU A 62 -7.79 9.85 22.10
C LEU A 62 -6.37 9.54 22.56
N GLY A 63 -5.38 10.24 22.02
CA GLY A 63 -3.96 10.05 22.37
C GLY A 63 -3.31 8.88 21.61
N VAL A 64 -1.96 8.87 21.63
CA VAL A 64 -1.13 7.87 20.94
C VAL A 64 -1.34 6.44 21.48
N SER A 65 -1.69 6.33 22.77
CA SER A 65 -1.94 5.03 23.42
C SER A 65 -3.15 4.27 22.87
N ALA A 66 -4.11 4.99 22.28
CA ALA A 66 -5.31 4.42 21.69
C ALA A 66 -5.06 3.77 20.32
N GLU A 67 -3.90 4.03 19.69
CA GLU A 67 -3.54 3.44 18.40
C GLU A 67 -3.31 1.93 18.51
N ILE A 68 -4.03 1.17 17.72
CA ILE A 68 -4.00 -0.30 17.74
C ILE A 68 -2.79 -0.83 16.94
N HIS A 69 -2.41 -0.14 15.84
CA HIS A 69 -1.33 -0.63 14.97
C HIS A 69 0.05 -0.40 15.61
N PRO A 70 0.79 -1.46 15.98
CA PRO A 70 1.99 -1.34 16.81
C PRO A 70 3.10 -0.50 16.16
N VAL A 71 3.28 -0.61 14.83
CA VAL A 71 4.30 0.16 14.09
C VAL A 71 3.95 1.64 14.06
N VAL A 72 2.67 1.98 13.83
CA VAL A 72 2.21 3.38 13.80
C VAL A 72 2.30 3.99 15.21
N ARG A 73 1.89 3.24 16.24
CA ARG A 73 2.01 3.65 17.63
C ARG A 73 3.48 3.90 18.02
N PHE A 74 4.39 2.98 17.69
CA PHE A 74 5.82 3.16 17.93
C PHE A 74 6.37 4.40 17.21
N ALA A 75 6.06 4.56 15.93
CA ALA A 75 6.46 5.73 15.15
C ALA A 75 5.91 7.03 15.79
N SER A 76 4.67 7.00 16.31
CA SER A 76 4.05 8.16 16.94
C SER A 76 4.65 8.49 18.30
N VAL A 77 5.14 7.50 19.03
CA VAL A 77 5.91 7.73 20.26
C VAL A 77 7.25 8.41 19.96
N VAL A 78 7.91 8.00 18.87
CA VAL A 78 9.24 8.53 18.49
C VAL A 78 9.15 9.89 17.79
N PHE A 79 8.23 10.04 16.84
CA PHE A 79 8.14 11.22 15.95
C PHE A 79 6.97 12.15 16.29
N GLY A 80 6.15 11.78 17.27
CA GLY A 80 4.96 12.53 17.67
C GLY A 80 3.68 12.10 16.93
N PRO A 81 2.52 12.57 17.41
CA PRO A 81 1.20 12.10 16.97
C PRO A 81 0.84 12.52 15.54
N VAL A 82 1.56 13.46 14.94
CA VAL A 82 1.36 13.90 13.55
C VAL A 82 2.35 13.22 12.61
N ALA A 83 3.65 13.31 12.92
CA ALA A 83 4.68 12.77 12.04
C ALA A 83 4.71 11.24 12.05
N GLY A 84 4.41 10.59 13.17
CA GLY A 84 4.39 9.14 13.31
C GLY A 84 3.46 8.44 12.31
N PRO A 85 2.16 8.80 12.21
CA PRO A 85 1.26 8.24 11.21
C PRO A 85 1.71 8.49 9.77
N MET A 86 2.30 9.66 9.48
CA MET A 86 2.82 9.96 8.13
C MET A 86 3.99 9.05 7.76
N VAL A 87 4.95 8.85 8.67
CA VAL A 87 6.05 7.91 8.49
C VAL A 87 5.54 6.48 8.35
N GLY A 88 4.56 6.08 9.17
CA GLY A 88 3.89 4.78 9.08
C GLY A 88 3.21 4.57 7.73
N SER A 89 2.52 5.58 7.22
CA SER A 89 1.86 5.53 5.90
C SER A 89 2.88 5.42 4.76
N LEU A 90 3.99 6.15 4.83
CA LEU A 90 5.06 6.05 3.83
C LEU A 90 5.66 4.64 3.78
N TRP A 91 5.86 4.03 4.94
CA TRP A 91 6.34 2.65 5.04
C TRP A 91 5.34 1.64 4.45
N LYS A 92 4.06 1.77 4.78
CA LYS A 92 2.97 0.95 4.22
C LYS A 92 2.92 1.08 2.69
N TRP A 93 3.06 2.31 2.18
CA TRP A 93 3.09 2.60 0.75
C TRP A 93 4.24 1.89 0.04
N ALA A 94 5.47 2.02 0.57
CA ALA A 94 6.66 1.38 0.01
C ALA A 94 6.55 -0.15 0.04
N ALA A 95 6.09 -0.73 1.15
CA ALA A 95 5.91 -2.16 1.30
C ALA A 95 4.87 -2.73 0.32
N CYS A 96 3.73 -2.04 0.16
CA CYS A 96 2.69 -2.45 -0.78
C CYS A 96 3.15 -2.37 -2.24
N LEU A 97 3.85 -1.30 -2.61
CA LEU A 97 4.46 -1.18 -3.95
C LEU A 97 5.47 -2.28 -4.22
N TYR A 98 6.37 -2.54 -3.26
CA TYR A 98 7.35 -3.61 -3.39
C TYR A 98 6.67 -4.96 -3.64
N LEU A 99 5.65 -5.29 -2.83
CA LEU A 99 4.89 -6.51 -2.98
C LEU A 99 4.16 -6.59 -4.33
N ALA A 100 3.54 -5.49 -4.77
CA ALA A 100 2.82 -5.42 -6.04
C ALA A 100 3.77 -5.57 -7.24
N ILE A 101 4.97 -4.99 -7.19
CA ILE A 101 6.00 -5.17 -8.22
C ILE A 101 6.51 -6.62 -8.20
N TYR A 102 6.79 -7.17 -7.03
CA TYR A 102 7.28 -8.52 -6.89
C TYR A 102 6.25 -9.56 -7.38
N CYS A 103 4.98 -9.38 -7.01
CA CYS A 103 3.85 -10.21 -7.40
C CYS A 103 3.01 -9.55 -8.50
N ARG A 104 3.63 -9.06 -9.59
CA ARG A 104 2.98 -8.26 -10.64
C ARG A 104 1.65 -8.83 -11.14
N LYS A 105 1.53 -10.16 -11.22
CA LYS A 105 0.30 -10.85 -11.62
C LYS A 105 -0.89 -10.50 -10.72
N PHE A 106 -0.65 -10.24 -9.44
CA PHE A 106 -1.66 -9.92 -8.43
C PHE A 106 -1.71 -8.44 -8.07
N ALA A 107 -0.98 -7.56 -8.77
CA ALA A 107 -0.84 -6.16 -8.40
C ALA A 107 -2.19 -5.44 -8.29
N TYR A 108 -3.14 -5.67 -9.19
CA TYR A 108 -4.50 -5.11 -9.08
C TYR A 108 -5.22 -5.56 -7.81
N SER A 109 -5.19 -6.85 -7.51
CA SER A 109 -5.83 -7.41 -6.31
C SER A 109 -5.19 -6.84 -5.04
N ILE A 110 -3.86 -6.71 -5.03
CA ILE A 110 -3.11 -6.14 -3.90
C ILE A 110 -3.55 -4.69 -3.66
N PHE A 111 -3.54 -3.84 -4.70
CA PHE A 111 -3.95 -2.45 -4.55
C PHE A 111 -5.42 -2.30 -4.19
N LEU A 112 -6.31 -3.08 -4.80
CA LEU A 112 -7.74 -3.01 -4.51
C LEU A 112 -8.03 -3.42 -3.07
N THR A 113 -7.52 -4.58 -2.63
CA THR A 113 -7.76 -5.08 -1.28
C THR A 113 -7.20 -4.12 -0.23
N THR A 114 -5.95 -3.65 -0.42
CA THR A 114 -5.35 -2.71 0.53
C THR A 114 -6.07 -1.36 0.54
N SER A 115 -6.56 -0.86 -0.60
CA SER A 115 -7.36 0.38 -0.65
C SER A 115 -8.65 0.25 0.15
N ILE A 116 -9.37 -0.87 0.00
CA ILE A 116 -10.61 -1.14 0.76
C ILE A 116 -10.31 -1.16 2.26
N VAL A 117 -9.24 -1.86 2.67
CA VAL A 117 -8.84 -1.93 4.08
C VAL A 117 -8.52 -0.55 4.65
N TYR A 118 -7.77 0.30 3.92
CA TYR A 118 -7.42 1.63 4.40
C TYR A 118 -8.60 2.61 4.40
N ILE A 119 -9.52 2.52 3.44
CA ILE A 119 -10.76 3.30 3.47
C ILE A 119 -11.60 2.91 4.70
N PHE A 120 -11.71 1.60 4.98
CA PHE A 120 -12.43 1.13 6.16
C PHE A 120 -11.74 1.57 7.46
N ALA A 121 -10.40 1.50 7.54
CA ALA A 121 -9.64 1.98 8.68
C ALA A 121 -9.83 3.50 8.90
N ALA A 122 -9.79 4.29 7.83
CA ALA A 122 -10.04 5.72 7.89
C ALA A 122 -11.46 6.04 8.42
N TRP A 123 -12.46 5.33 7.94
CA TRP A 123 -13.83 5.44 8.43
C TRP A 123 -13.94 5.05 9.91
N TYR A 124 -13.30 3.95 10.31
CA TYR A 124 -13.30 3.48 11.68
C TYR A 124 -12.63 4.49 12.64
N ASN A 125 -11.53 5.11 12.24
CA ASN A 125 -10.86 6.15 13.03
C ASN A 125 -11.77 7.36 13.29
N ILE A 126 -12.47 7.83 12.25
CA ILE A 126 -13.43 8.93 12.38
C ILE A 126 -14.60 8.54 13.29
N TRP A 127 -15.16 7.35 13.06
CA TRP A 127 -16.26 6.83 13.87
C TRP A 127 -15.86 6.63 15.35
N GLY A 128 -14.64 6.13 15.59
CA GLY A 128 -14.09 5.95 16.93
C GLY A 128 -14.04 7.25 17.73
N VAL A 129 -13.60 8.34 17.11
CA VAL A 129 -13.64 9.67 17.77
C VAL A 129 -15.08 10.05 18.15
N TYR A 130 -16.04 9.83 17.25
CA TYR A 130 -17.46 10.15 17.49
C TYR A 130 -18.09 9.37 18.65
N LEU A 131 -17.59 8.16 18.93
CA LEU A 131 -18.13 7.32 20.01
C LEU A 131 -17.49 7.61 21.38
N PHE A 132 -16.28 8.15 21.42
CA PHE A 132 -15.49 8.28 22.64
C PHE A 132 -15.26 9.74 23.07
N VAL A 133 -15.65 10.70 22.27
CA VAL A 133 -15.61 12.14 22.55
C VAL A 133 -17.02 12.73 22.61
#